data_c2da7d95ec695144c80308ddd0603566
#
_entry.id   c2da7d95ec695144c80308ddd0603566
#
_cell.length_a   1.000
_cell.length_b   1.000
_cell.length_c   1.000
_cell.angle_alpha   90.00
_cell.angle_beta   90.00
_cell.angle_gamma   90.00
#
_symmetry.space_group_name_H-M   'P 1'
#
loop_
_entity.id
_entity.type
_entity.pdbx_description
1 polymer ?
#
loop_
_entity_poly.entity_id
_entity_poly.type
_entity_poly.pdbx_seq_one_letter_code
_entity_poly.pdbx_strand_id
1 'polypeptide(L)'
;MKLLIVLFSFLFILWPSQTGTTFAASGQNKTYFAKVLSENIYFYSSPNDSEESKLFILPNSYFVLLINEKDDFYYAKYASLQGYVKKDEVTPMDGVPSTPYASQSFRAFAQNGLDVFSAPMADAAKCGKLSFLQENVVLYGTCYGDELFPKSTNKWYYCSLSNGGEEIKGYAFSYFCDNLTLASENMEYFPEITTPLNFSGDLPSGGGLSDTSKAMIILGVSLPCLVILYLILSPKKRRLFAKGRKEKSPPLKRGRDYYEFNEDDLN
;
A
#
# COMPACT_ATOMS: atom_id res chain seq x y z
N MET A 1 -18.86 -36.73 -23.47
CA MET A 1 -17.93 -35.69 -23.98
C MET A 1 -18.58 -34.70 -24.94
N LYS A 2 -19.41 -35.13 -25.90
CA LYS A 2 -20.09 -34.25 -26.86
C LYS A 2 -21.09 -33.26 -26.22
N LEU A 3 -21.77 -33.60 -25.15
CA LEU A 3 -22.71 -32.71 -24.43
C LEU A 3 -22.04 -31.56 -23.67
N LEU A 4 -20.81 -31.74 -23.21
CA LEU A 4 -20.06 -30.73 -22.47
C LEU A 4 -19.55 -29.61 -23.39
N ILE A 5 -19.24 -29.97 -24.64
CA ILE A 5 -18.76 -28.97 -25.65
C ILE A 5 -19.92 -28.07 -26.08
N VAL A 6 -21.14 -28.61 -26.20
CA VAL A 6 -22.32 -27.80 -26.54
C VAL A 6 -22.68 -26.80 -25.43
N LEU A 7 -22.54 -27.20 -24.16
CA LEU A 7 -22.80 -26.30 -23.03
C LEU A 7 -21.78 -25.18 -22.94
N PHE A 8 -20.52 -25.43 -23.29
CA PHE A 8 -19.48 -24.42 -23.30
C PHE A 8 -19.66 -23.44 -24.47
N SER A 9 -20.16 -23.90 -25.63
CA SER A 9 -20.46 -23.03 -26.77
C SER A 9 -21.62 -22.06 -26.49
N PHE A 10 -22.62 -22.48 -25.69
CA PHE A 10 -23.75 -21.62 -25.33
C PHE A 10 -23.39 -20.56 -24.29
N LEU A 11 -22.36 -20.79 -23.45
CA LEU A 11 -21.90 -19.80 -22.48
C LEU A 11 -21.15 -18.62 -23.12
N PHE A 12 -20.55 -18.85 -24.30
CA PHE A 12 -19.84 -17.78 -25.05
C PHE A 12 -20.78 -16.87 -25.84
N ILE A 13 -21.99 -17.32 -26.17
CA ILE A 13 -22.96 -16.52 -26.97
C ILE A 13 -23.73 -15.52 -26.08
N LEU A 14 -23.76 -15.75 -24.75
CA LEU A 14 -24.42 -14.86 -23.78
C LEU A 14 -23.48 -13.81 -23.16
N TRP A 15 -22.28 -13.59 -23.73
CA TRP A 15 -21.47 -12.44 -23.33
C TRP A 15 -22.15 -11.19 -23.92
N PRO A 16 -22.81 -10.37 -23.11
CA PRO A 16 -23.32 -9.11 -23.60
C PRO A 16 -22.11 -8.33 -24.11
N SER A 17 -22.04 -8.10 -25.42
CA SER A 17 -21.19 -7.08 -26.00
C SER A 17 -21.62 -5.78 -25.32
N GLN A 18 -20.86 -5.37 -24.29
CA GLN A 18 -20.99 -4.04 -23.73
C GLN A 18 -20.60 -3.10 -24.87
N THR A 19 -21.62 -2.64 -25.62
CA THR A 19 -21.50 -1.42 -26.38
C THR A 19 -21.23 -0.34 -25.36
N GLY A 20 -19.93 -0.06 -25.17
CA GLY A 20 -19.50 1.06 -24.35
C GLY A 20 -20.10 2.32 -24.95
N THR A 21 -21.18 2.81 -24.37
CA THR A 21 -21.55 4.20 -24.52
C THR A 21 -20.40 4.97 -23.90
N THR A 22 -19.46 5.38 -24.73
CA THR A 22 -18.49 6.41 -24.39
C THR A 22 -19.31 7.68 -24.13
N PHE A 23 -19.72 7.85 -22.86
CA PHE A 23 -20.03 9.17 -22.37
C PHE A 23 -18.72 9.94 -22.46
N ALA A 24 -18.59 10.75 -23.49
CA ALA A 24 -17.62 11.81 -23.53
C ALA A 24 -18.03 12.80 -22.42
N ALA A 25 -17.60 12.51 -21.18
CA ALA A 25 -17.59 13.48 -20.13
C ALA A 25 -16.48 14.48 -20.50
N SER A 26 -16.84 15.52 -21.25
CA SER A 26 -16.03 16.71 -21.45
C SER A 26 -16.09 17.59 -20.18
N GLY A 27 -15.96 17.01 -19.00
CA GLY A 27 -15.61 17.69 -17.79
C GLY A 27 -14.09 17.73 -17.74
N GLN A 28 -13.48 18.88 -17.99
CA GLN A 28 -12.09 19.09 -17.61
C GLN A 28 -12.02 18.82 -16.11
N ASN A 29 -11.36 17.73 -15.70
CA ASN A 29 -11.08 17.45 -14.31
C ASN A 29 -10.19 18.59 -13.80
N LYS A 30 -10.81 19.60 -13.18
CA LYS A 30 -10.03 20.70 -12.62
C LYS A 30 -9.25 20.17 -11.43
N THR A 31 -7.93 20.31 -11.51
CA THR A 31 -7.02 19.92 -10.45
C THR A 31 -6.90 21.09 -9.47
N TYR A 32 -7.16 20.84 -8.20
CA TYR A 32 -7.06 21.85 -7.16
C TYR A 32 -5.85 21.59 -6.29
N PHE A 33 -5.12 22.68 -5.96
CA PHE A 33 -4.07 22.66 -4.95
C PHE A 33 -4.48 23.56 -3.78
N ALA A 34 -4.07 23.19 -2.57
CA ALA A 34 -4.19 24.06 -1.42
C ALA A 34 -2.80 24.36 -0.84
N LYS A 35 -2.58 25.62 -0.46
CA LYS A 35 -1.31 26.08 0.14
C LYS A 35 -1.36 25.92 1.65
N VAL A 36 -0.27 25.42 2.21
CA VAL A 36 -0.02 25.35 3.66
C VAL A 36 0.52 26.72 4.07
N LEU A 37 -0.25 27.50 4.82
CA LEU A 37 0.08 28.87 5.16
C LEU A 37 0.59 29.06 6.59
N SER A 38 0.55 28.01 7.41
CA SER A 38 0.94 28.06 8.81
C SER A 38 1.90 26.95 9.17
N GLU A 39 2.62 27.12 10.26
CA GLU A 39 3.42 26.07 10.88
C GLU A 39 2.52 25.06 11.63
N ASN A 40 3.03 23.85 11.82
CA ASN A 40 2.37 22.78 12.58
C ASN A 40 1.05 22.26 11.99
N ILE A 41 0.84 22.40 10.69
CA ILE A 41 -0.26 21.77 9.97
C ILE A 41 0.07 20.30 9.74
N TYR A 42 -0.80 19.41 10.20
CA TYR A 42 -0.58 17.97 10.08
C TYR A 42 -1.18 17.38 8.80
N PHE A 43 -0.48 16.40 8.27
CA PHE A 43 -1.02 15.44 7.30
C PHE A 43 -1.51 14.22 8.06
N TYR A 44 -2.73 13.77 7.77
CA TYR A 44 -3.42 12.72 8.53
C TYR A 44 -3.60 11.45 7.69
N SER A 45 -3.56 10.29 8.35
CA SER A 45 -3.85 9.00 7.72
C SER A 45 -5.36 8.74 7.52
N SER A 46 -6.20 9.39 8.32
CA SER A 46 -7.66 9.26 8.31
C SER A 46 -8.33 10.60 8.62
N PRO A 47 -9.61 10.81 8.22
CA PRO A 47 -10.31 12.08 8.38
C PRO A 47 -10.85 12.27 9.81
N ASN A 48 -9.96 12.26 10.77
CA ASN A 48 -10.25 12.56 12.18
C ASN A 48 -9.03 13.24 12.81
N ASP A 49 -9.26 13.99 13.88
CA ASP A 49 -8.22 14.74 14.60
C ASP A 49 -7.72 13.98 15.84
N SER A 50 -7.50 12.68 15.71
CA SER A 50 -6.85 11.91 16.76
C SER A 50 -5.32 11.95 16.62
N GLU A 51 -4.59 11.82 17.72
CA GLU A 51 -3.13 11.75 17.69
C GLU A 51 -2.63 10.57 16.83
N GLU A 52 -3.36 9.44 16.85
CA GLU A 52 -3.02 8.25 16.07
C GLU A 52 -3.17 8.45 14.56
N SER A 53 -3.99 9.42 14.13
CA SER A 53 -4.17 9.75 12.70
C SER A 53 -3.14 10.72 12.18
N LYS A 54 -2.44 11.47 13.03
CA LYS A 54 -1.39 12.42 12.65
C LYS A 54 -0.17 11.68 12.12
N LEU A 55 0.21 11.95 10.88
CA LEU A 55 1.41 11.37 10.27
C LEU A 55 2.63 12.26 10.48
N PHE A 56 2.57 13.47 9.97
CA PHE A 56 3.68 14.42 10.06
C PHE A 56 3.20 15.85 9.82
N ILE A 57 4.02 16.81 10.19
CA ILE A 57 3.80 18.23 9.94
C ILE A 57 4.22 18.56 8.50
N LEU A 58 3.29 19.11 7.72
CA LEU A 58 3.54 19.56 6.36
C LEU A 58 4.52 20.74 6.34
N PRO A 59 5.44 20.78 5.36
CA PRO A 59 6.30 21.93 5.18
C PRO A 59 5.50 23.18 4.85
N ASN A 60 5.73 24.26 5.62
CA ASN A 60 5.09 25.54 5.39
C ASN A 60 5.39 26.09 3.98
N SER A 61 4.49 26.89 3.42
CA SER A 61 4.53 27.50 2.09
C SER A 61 4.37 26.56 0.88
N TYR A 62 4.39 25.24 1.09
CA TYR A 62 4.19 24.26 0.04
C TYR A 62 2.72 23.89 -0.15
N PHE A 63 2.44 23.01 -1.09
CA PHE A 63 1.08 22.69 -1.53
C PHE A 63 0.73 21.23 -1.29
N VAL A 64 -0.56 20.97 -1.15
CA VAL A 64 -1.16 19.64 -1.24
C VAL A 64 -2.12 19.61 -2.41
N LEU A 65 -2.14 18.51 -3.15
CA LEU A 65 -3.10 18.28 -4.23
C LEU A 65 -4.41 17.78 -3.61
N LEU A 66 -5.48 18.53 -3.79
CA LEU A 66 -6.81 18.16 -3.33
C LEU A 66 -7.47 17.19 -4.30
N ILE A 67 -7.94 16.05 -3.80
CA ILE A 67 -8.58 15.00 -4.60
C ILE A 67 -10.09 15.04 -4.39
N ASN A 68 -10.54 15.16 -3.13
CA ASN A 68 -11.94 15.20 -2.77
C ASN A 68 -12.10 15.84 -1.37
N GLU A 69 -13.32 15.97 -0.91
CA GLU A 69 -13.61 16.42 0.45
C GLU A 69 -14.39 15.36 1.24
N LYS A 70 -14.16 15.32 2.53
CA LYS A 70 -14.88 14.46 3.45
C LYS A 70 -15.00 15.14 4.81
N ASP A 71 -16.21 15.45 5.20
CA ASP A 71 -16.50 16.17 6.44
C ASP A 71 -15.66 17.46 6.54
N ASP A 72 -14.91 17.65 7.62
CA ASP A 72 -14.04 18.80 7.85
C ASP A 72 -12.64 18.65 7.23
N PHE A 73 -12.42 17.61 6.42
CA PHE A 73 -11.15 17.32 5.80
C PHE A 73 -11.21 17.37 4.27
N TYR A 74 -10.07 17.68 3.65
CA TYR A 74 -9.80 17.33 2.26
C TYR A 74 -9.05 16.01 2.21
N TYR A 75 -9.51 15.08 1.36
CA TYR A 75 -8.67 13.97 0.91
C TYR A 75 -7.65 14.53 -0.09
N ALA A 76 -6.39 14.35 0.23
CA ALA A 76 -5.30 15.05 -0.45
C ALA A 76 -4.13 14.13 -0.76
N LYS A 77 -3.28 14.58 -1.68
CA LYS A 77 -2.00 13.94 -1.98
C LYS A 77 -0.85 14.92 -1.70
N TYR A 78 0.17 14.43 -1.01
CA TYR A 78 1.44 15.12 -0.82
C TYR A 78 2.58 14.22 -1.31
N ALA A 79 3.25 14.61 -2.39
CA ALA A 79 4.22 13.79 -3.12
C ALA A 79 3.64 12.41 -3.51
N SER A 80 4.19 11.30 -3.00
CA SER A 80 3.69 9.94 -3.23
C SER A 80 2.65 9.49 -2.18
N LEU A 81 2.34 10.32 -1.19
CA LEU A 81 1.45 10.00 -0.08
C LEU A 81 0.02 10.44 -0.37
N GLN A 82 -0.94 9.64 0.08
CA GLN A 82 -2.35 9.98 0.12
C GLN A 82 -2.82 10.00 1.57
N GLY A 83 -3.65 10.96 1.91
CA GLY A 83 -4.13 11.16 3.27
C GLY A 83 -5.09 12.33 3.34
N TYR A 84 -5.12 13.01 4.48
CA TYR A 84 -6.09 14.05 4.76
C TYR A 84 -5.42 15.29 5.34
N VAL A 85 -6.03 16.47 5.07
CA VAL A 85 -5.68 17.74 5.71
C VAL A 85 -6.97 18.42 6.16
N LYS A 86 -6.95 19.16 7.24
CA LYS A 86 -8.12 19.93 7.69
C LYS A 86 -8.41 21.07 6.73
N LYS A 87 -9.69 21.31 6.48
CA LYS A 87 -10.15 22.36 5.54
C LYS A 87 -9.79 23.77 6.02
N ASP A 88 -9.81 24.00 7.31
CA ASP A 88 -9.51 25.29 7.94
C ASP A 88 -8.00 25.57 8.08
N GLU A 89 -7.15 24.58 7.85
CA GLU A 89 -5.70 24.69 7.98
C GLU A 89 -4.98 24.94 6.64
N VAL A 90 -5.68 24.81 5.51
CA VAL A 90 -5.11 25.00 4.17
C VAL A 90 -6.02 25.88 3.31
N THR A 91 -5.42 26.63 2.39
CA THR A 91 -6.17 27.53 1.51
C THR A 91 -6.12 27.04 0.06
N PRO A 92 -7.28 26.67 -0.53
CA PRO A 92 -7.36 26.27 -1.94
C PRO A 92 -6.95 27.44 -2.86
N MET A 93 -6.15 27.15 -3.90
CA MET A 93 -5.57 28.11 -4.82
C MET A 93 -5.98 27.83 -6.27
N ASP A 94 -6.21 28.87 -7.05
CA ASP A 94 -6.51 28.78 -8.49
C ASP A 94 -5.22 28.80 -9.31
N GLY A 95 -4.57 27.63 -9.40
CA GLY A 95 -3.33 27.46 -10.15
C GLY A 95 -2.72 26.09 -9.93
N VAL A 96 -1.73 25.81 -10.76
CA VAL A 96 -0.94 24.57 -10.68
C VAL A 96 0.51 24.96 -10.36
N PRO A 97 1.00 24.71 -9.13
CA PRO A 97 2.38 25.06 -8.77
C PRO A 97 3.37 24.21 -9.55
N SER A 98 4.50 24.81 -9.93
CA SER A 98 5.60 24.12 -10.61
C SER A 98 6.39 23.24 -9.64
N THR A 99 6.49 23.65 -8.37
CA THR A 99 7.13 22.90 -7.28
C THR A 99 6.19 22.69 -6.12
N PRO A 100 5.18 21.81 -6.26
CA PRO A 100 4.13 21.67 -5.23
C PRO A 100 4.65 21.11 -3.90
N TYR A 101 5.71 20.30 -3.93
CA TYR A 101 6.17 19.55 -2.76
C TYR A 101 7.61 19.94 -2.39
N ALA A 102 7.88 19.99 -1.08
CA ALA A 102 9.21 20.23 -0.57
C ALA A 102 10.16 19.07 -0.92
N SER A 103 11.35 19.41 -1.43
CA SER A 103 12.42 18.43 -1.60
C SER A 103 13.32 18.50 -0.37
N GLN A 104 13.15 17.56 0.55
CA GLN A 104 13.92 17.46 1.79
C GLN A 104 14.56 16.09 1.91
N SER A 105 15.74 16.03 2.49
CA SER A 105 16.43 14.76 2.75
C SER A 105 17.33 14.87 3.98
N PHE A 106 17.73 13.71 4.49
CA PHE A 106 18.68 13.61 5.59
C PHE A 106 19.62 12.43 5.39
N ARG A 107 20.67 12.37 6.21
CA ARG A 107 21.59 11.24 6.32
C ARG A 107 21.45 10.59 7.68
N ALA A 108 21.38 9.25 7.71
CA ALA A 108 21.41 8.46 8.94
C ALA A 108 22.84 8.13 9.33
N PHE A 109 23.23 8.32 10.61
CA PHE A 109 24.59 8.08 11.07
C PHE A 109 24.71 7.06 12.21
N ALA A 110 23.64 6.36 12.58
CA ALA A 110 23.71 5.29 13.60
C ALA A 110 24.61 4.14 13.12
N GLN A 111 25.69 3.82 13.88
CA GLN A 111 26.70 2.84 13.48
C GLN A 111 26.14 1.45 13.17
N ASN A 112 25.13 1.00 13.92
CA ASN A 112 24.44 -0.27 13.70
C ASN A 112 23.25 -0.18 12.74
N GLY A 113 23.14 0.93 12.01
CA GLY A 113 21.95 1.30 11.23
C GLY A 113 20.84 1.86 12.12
N LEU A 114 19.96 2.65 11.51
CA LEU A 114 18.84 3.31 12.17
C LEU A 114 17.54 2.58 11.85
N ASP A 115 16.86 2.07 12.86
CA ASP A 115 15.57 1.44 12.70
C ASP A 115 14.52 2.49 12.27
N VAL A 116 13.63 2.08 11.38
CA VAL A 116 12.45 2.84 10.95
C VAL A 116 11.22 2.18 11.54
N PHE A 117 10.38 2.96 12.20
CA PHE A 117 9.26 2.49 12.99
C PHE A 117 7.92 2.79 12.29
N SER A 118 6.89 2.02 12.60
CA SER A 118 5.52 2.22 12.08
C SER A 118 4.80 3.41 12.72
N ALA A 119 5.25 3.85 13.90
CA ALA A 119 4.75 5.01 14.63
C ALA A 119 5.91 5.70 15.37
N PRO A 120 5.80 6.99 15.74
CA PRO A 120 6.86 7.72 16.45
C PRO A 120 6.88 7.39 17.95
N MET A 121 6.93 6.10 18.29
CA MET A 121 6.88 5.55 19.64
C MET A 121 7.99 4.53 19.85
N ALA A 122 8.47 4.43 21.09
CA ALA A 122 9.59 3.57 21.46
C ALA A 122 9.28 2.07 21.29
N ASP A 123 8.03 1.67 21.50
CA ASP A 123 7.55 0.29 21.42
C ASP A 123 6.89 -0.04 20.06
N ALA A 124 6.88 0.89 19.12
CA ALA A 124 6.30 0.67 17.79
C ALA A 124 7.04 -0.43 17.02
N ALA A 125 6.32 -1.10 16.13
CA ALA A 125 6.88 -2.10 15.25
C ALA A 125 7.93 -1.49 14.30
N LYS A 126 9.06 -2.19 14.11
CA LYS A 126 10.07 -1.81 13.13
C LYS A 126 9.61 -2.27 11.74
N CYS A 127 9.52 -1.34 10.80
CA CYS A 127 9.13 -1.61 9.42
C CYS A 127 10.30 -1.59 8.43
N GLY A 128 11.46 -1.05 8.85
CA GLY A 128 12.64 -1.00 8.01
C GLY A 128 13.89 -0.62 8.77
N LYS A 129 14.99 -0.49 8.05
CA LYS A 129 16.28 -0.08 8.62
C LYS A 129 17.09 0.72 7.60
N LEU A 130 17.56 1.89 8.00
CA LEU A 130 18.53 2.69 7.26
C LEU A 130 19.94 2.19 7.57
N SER A 131 20.78 2.09 6.55
CA SER A 131 22.18 1.73 6.72
C SER A 131 22.99 2.85 7.38
N PHE A 132 24.13 2.52 7.97
CA PHE A 132 25.08 3.53 8.46
C PHE A 132 25.54 4.42 7.32
N LEU A 133 25.51 5.72 7.53
CA LEU A 133 25.82 6.78 6.56
C LEU A 133 24.96 6.74 5.28
N GLN A 134 23.76 6.18 5.36
CA GLN A 134 22.81 6.27 4.25
C GLN A 134 22.41 7.70 4.00
N GLU A 135 22.72 8.21 2.81
CA GLU A 135 22.46 9.58 2.36
C GLU A 135 21.15 9.67 1.57
N ASN A 136 20.68 10.89 1.41
CA ASN A 136 19.53 11.25 0.56
C ASN A 136 18.24 10.47 0.91
N VAL A 137 18.04 10.17 2.20
CA VAL A 137 16.78 9.59 2.66
C VAL A 137 15.69 10.65 2.52
N VAL A 138 14.65 10.34 1.76
CA VAL A 138 13.56 11.29 1.49
C VAL A 138 12.80 11.58 2.76
N LEU A 139 12.70 12.86 3.12
CA LEU A 139 11.92 13.35 4.25
C LEU A 139 10.62 13.99 3.75
N TYR A 140 9.48 13.47 4.24
CA TYR A 140 8.18 14.08 3.96
C TYR A 140 7.84 15.21 4.93
N GLY A 141 8.20 15.04 6.19
CA GLY A 141 7.99 16.03 7.23
C GLY A 141 8.43 15.50 8.59
N THR A 142 8.17 16.28 9.62
CA THR A 142 8.55 15.96 11.00
C THR A 142 7.33 15.75 11.87
N CYS A 143 7.46 14.98 12.94
CA CYS A 143 6.46 14.86 13.99
C CYS A 143 7.13 14.76 15.35
N TYR A 144 6.33 14.77 16.39
CA TYR A 144 6.77 14.60 17.76
C TYR A 144 6.21 13.29 18.31
N GLY A 145 7.01 12.61 19.12
CA GLY A 145 6.66 11.33 19.71
C GLY A 145 7.47 11.04 20.97
N ASP A 146 7.73 9.77 21.24
CA ASP A 146 8.49 9.37 22.42
C ASP A 146 9.97 9.74 22.31
N GLU A 147 10.60 10.05 23.46
CA GLU A 147 12.06 10.02 23.61
C GLU A 147 12.51 8.56 23.70
N LEU A 148 13.45 8.12 22.85
CA LEU A 148 13.97 6.74 22.93
C LEU A 148 14.88 6.49 24.13
N PHE A 149 15.48 7.55 24.68
CA PHE A 149 16.30 7.51 25.89
C PHE A 149 16.34 8.88 26.57
N PRO A 150 16.65 8.93 27.88
CA PRO A 150 16.61 10.17 28.65
C PRO A 150 17.47 11.28 28.05
N LYS A 151 16.92 12.48 27.98
CA LYS A 151 17.55 13.69 27.42
C LYS A 151 17.86 13.62 25.91
N SER A 152 17.23 12.71 25.18
CA SER A 152 17.25 12.74 23.72
C SER A 152 16.23 13.75 23.19
N THR A 153 15.99 13.75 21.89
CA THR A 153 14.91 14.51 21.28
C THR A 153 13.62 13.70 21.28
N ASN A 154 12.48 14.37 21.21
CA ASN A 154 11.18 13.75 20.90
C ASN A 154 10.76 13.95 19.44
N LYS A 155 11.68 14.48 18.60
CA LYS A 155 11.43 14.74 17.19
C LYS A 155 11.74 13.52 16.33
N TRP A 156 10.82 13.22 15.41
CA TRP A 156 10.91 12.11 14.47
C TRP A 156 10.77 12.62 13.04
N TYR A 157 11.36 11.91 12.09
CA TYR A 157 11.31 12.18 10.67
C TYR A 157 10.45 11.14 9.98
N TYR A 158 9.32 11.56 9.38
CA TYR A 158 8.54 10.68 8.51
C TYR A 158 9.21 10.62 7.14
N CYS A 159 9.67 9.44 6.77
CA CYS A 159 10.55 9.25 5.62
C CYS A 159 10.16 8.04 4.78
N SER A 160 10.73 7.97 3.58
CA SER A 160 10.73 6.76 2.77
C SER A 160 12.13 6.25 2.51
N LEU A 161 12.22 4.93 2.42
CA LEU A 161 13.44 4.23 1.99
C LEU A 161 13.05 3.18 0.95
N SER A 162 13.96 2.97 -0.02
CA SER A 162 13.83 1.88 -0.99
C SER A 162 14.61 0.67 -0.50
N ASN A 163 13.94 -0.46 -0.36
CA ASN A 163 14.55 -1.73 0.03
C ASN A 163 14.17 -2.81 -0.98
N GLY A 164 15.14 -3.22 -1.81
CA GLY A 164 14.93 -4.26 -2.81
C GLY A 164 13.88 -3.96 -3.88
N GLY A 165 13.57 -2.67 -4.11
CA GLY A 165 12.55 -2.21 -5.07
C GLY A 165 11.19 -1.93 -4.43
N GLU A 166 11.01 -2.22 -3.15
CA GLU A 166 9.85 -1.84 -2.37
C GLU A 166 10.10 -0.54 -1.62
N GLU A 167 9.13 0.39 -1.66
CA GLU A 167 9.17 1.64 -0.90
C GLU A 167 8.56 1.41 0.48
N ILE A 168 9.40 1.48 1.51
CA ILE A 168 8.98 1.42 2.92
C ILE A 168 8.86 2.84 3.44
N LYS A 169 7.78 3.14 4.13
CA LYS A 169 7.52 4.43 4.78
C LYS A 169 7.41 4.25 6.29
N GLY A 170 7.92 5.23 7.04
CA GLY A 170 7.87 5.16 8.49
C GLY A 170 8.65 6.28 9.16
N TYR A 171 8.92 6.10 10.44
CA TYR A 171 9.49 7.11 11.32
C TYR A 171 10.92 6.75 11.71
N ALA A 172 11.85 7.65 11.39
CA ALA A 172 13.24 7.60 11.83
C ALA A 172 13.46 8.56 12.99
N PHE A 173 14.15 8.11 14.04
CA PHE A 173 14.44 8.96 15.20
C PHE A 173 15.49 10.00 14.85
N SER A 174 15.14 11.28 14.91
CA SER A 174 15.96 12.37 14.36
C SER A 174 17.31 12.56 15.06
N TYR A 175 17.46 12.08 16.29
CA TYR A 175 18.72 12.14 17.03
C TYR A 175 19.90 11.48 16.31
N PHE A 176 19.63 10.45 15.51
CA PHE A 176 20.63 9.73 14.72
C PHE A 176 20.65 10.16 13.25
N CYS A 177 20.16 11.36 12.95
CA CYS A 177 20.14 11.94 11.62
C CYS A 177 20.91 13.25 11.59
N ASP A 178 21.69 13.46 10.55
CA ASP A 178 22.40 14.71 10.29
C ASP A 178 22.30 15.12 8.82
N ASN A 179 22.92 16.28 8.49
CA ASN A 179 22.89 16.85 7.15
C ASN A 179 21.47 17.00 6.61
N LEU A 180 20.56 17.47 7.47
CA LEU A 180 19.19 17.76 7.07
C LEU A 180 19.17 18.86 6.00
N THR A 181 18.75 18.51 4.80
CA THR A 181 18.47 19.48 3.74
C THR A 181 17.05 19.99 3.93
N LEU A 182 16.92 21.25 4.31
CA LEU A 182 15.63 21.95 4.38
C LEU A 182 15.29 22.53 3.02
N ALA A 183 14.02 22.41 2.62
CA ALA A 183 13.54 23.14 1.46
C ALA A 183 13.48 24.65 1.78
N SER A 184 13.77 25.47 0.78
CA SER A 184 13.51 26.91 0.85
C SER A 184 12.01 27.18 0.87
N GLU A 185 11.59 28.36 1.32
CA GLU A 185 10.19 28.74 1.20
C GLU A 185 9.73 28.73 -0.26
N ASN A 186 8.53 28.23 -0.49
CA ASN A 186 7.92 28.27 -1.81
C ASN A 186 7.23 29.63 -2.02
N MET A 187 7.83 30.46 -2.90
CA MET A 187 7.36 31.81 -3.20
C MET A 187 6.28 31.87 -4.27
N GLU A 188 5.84 30.71 -4.81
CA GLU A 188 4.77 30.68 -5.79
C GLU A 188 3.47 31.20 -5.17
N TYR A 189 2.82 32.11 -5.90
CA TYR A 189 1.57 32.73 -5.49
C TYR A 189 0.47 32.47 -6.52
N PHE A 190 -0.68 32.11 -6.03
CA PHE A 190 -1.90 31.95 -6.82
C PHE A 190 -3.07 32.60 -6.09
N PRO A 191 -4.10 33.07 -6.82
CA PRO A 191 -5.33 33.56 -6.20
C PRO A 191 -6.03 32.48 -5.38
N GLU A 192 -6.61 32.84 -4.28
CA GLU A 192 -7.43 31.95 -3.46
C GLU A 192 -8.76 31.61 -4.15
N ILE A 193 -9.22 30.38 -4.00
CA ILE A 193 -10.54 29.97 -4.45
C ILE A 193 -11.53 30.18 -3.31
N THR A 194 -12.42 31.16 -3.47
CA THR A 194 -13.47 31.47 -2.49
C THR A 194 -14.80 30.78 -2.79
N THR A 195 -14.93 30.12 -3.93
CA THR A 195 -16.13 29.38 -4.31
C THR A 195 -16.01 27.90 -3.93
N PRO A 196 -17.15 27.21 -3.70
CA PRO A 196 -17.12 25.77 -3.43
C PRO A 196 -16.35 25.00 -4.52
N LEU A 197 -15.52 24.06 -4.08
CA LEU A 197 -14.74 23.23 -5.00
C LEU A 197 -15.66 22.15 -5.59
N ASN A 198 -15.53 21.92 -6.89
CA ASN A 198 -16.23 20.84 -7.59
C ASN A 198 -15.24 19.71 -7.89
N PHE A 199 -15.25 18.68 -7.07
CA PHE A 199 -14.46 17.49 -7.28
C PHE A 199 -15.18 16.55 -8.25
N SER A 200 -14.52 16.19 -9.36
CA SER A 200 -15.10 15.31 -10.41
C SER A 200 -14.90 13.81 -10.12
N GLY A 201 -14.33 13.46 -8.98
CA GLY A 201 -13.97 12.09 -8.64
C GLY A 201 -14.78 11.55 -7.47
N ASP A 202 -15.24 10.31 -7.60
CA ASP A 202 -15.64 9.54 -6.43
C ASP A 202 -14.44 9.41 -5.49
N LEU A 203 -14.68 9.59 -4.18
CA LEU A 203 -13.70 9.18 -3.17
C LEU A 203 -13.29 7.74 -3.48
N PRO A 204 -11.99 7.41 -3.49
CA PRO A 204 -11.61 6.02 -3.48
C PRO A 204 -12.26 5.40 -2.25
N SER A 205 -13.33 4.67 -2.48
CA SER A 205 -13.99 3.90 -1.42
C SER A 205 -12.90 3.02 -0.84
N GLY A 206 -12.50 3.34 0.39
CA GLY A 206 -11.30 2.79 1.04
C GLY A 206 -11.17 1.30 0.76
N GLY A 207 -10.15 0.95 0.00
CA GLY A 207 -9.62 -0.37 -0.37
C GLY A 207 -10.58 -1.56 -0.57
N GLY A 208 -11.88 -1.37 -0.54
CA GLY A 208 -12.87 -2.40 -0.78
C GLY A 208 -13.13 -2.54 -2.28
N LEU A 209 -12.94 -3.73 -2.82
CA LEU A 209 -13.43 -4.09 -4.15
C LEU A 209 -14.88 -3.66 -4.28
N SER A 210 -15.26 -3.03 -5.41
CA SER A 210 -16.66 -2.66 -5.67
C SER A 210 -17.55 -3.88 -5.49
N ASP A 211 -18.80 -3.70 -5.08
CA ASP A 211 -19.70 -4.83 -4.83
C ASP A 211 -19.91 -5.69 -6.06
N THR A 212 -19.83 -5.11 -7.24
CA THR A 212 -19.78 -5.85 -8.52
C THR A 212 -18.49 -6.67 -8.67
N SER A 213 -17.33 -6.15 -8.26
CA SER A 213 -16.07 -6.88 -8.29
C SER A 213 -16.04 -8.02 -7.25
N LYS A 214 -16.60 -7.78 -6.07
CA LYS A 214 -16.78 -8.83 -5.03
C LYS A 214 -17.70 -9.94 -5.52
N ALA A 215 -18.82 -9.59 -6.14
CA ALA A 215 -19.77 -10.55 -6.72
C ALA A 215 -19.11 -11.37 -7.84
N MET A 216 -18.31 -10.76 -8.71
CA MET A 216 -17.58 -11.46 -9.78
C MET A 216 -16.54 -12.43 -9.25
N ILE A 217 -15.79 -12.06 -8.20
CA ILE A 217 -14.81 -12.94 -7.56
C ILE A 217 -15.51 -14.12 -6.87
N ILE A 218 -16.61 -13.87 -6.16
CA ILE A 218 -17.40 -14.94 -5.50
C ILE A 218 -17.96 -15.90 -6.56
N LEU A 219 -18.49 -15.39 -7.66
CA LEU A 219 -19.00 -16.22 -8.77
C LEU A 219 -17.88 -16.99 -9.46
N GLY A 220 -16.72 -16.34 -9.70
CA GLY A 220 -15.56 -16.95 -10.34
C GLY A 220 -14.94 -18.09 -9.52
N VAL A 221 -15.00 -18.02 -8.19
CA VAL A 221 -14.48 -19.09 -7.31
C VAL A 221 -15.53 -20.16 -7.00
N SER A 222 -16.80 -19.80 -6.82
CA SER A 222 -17.86 -20.74 -6.43
C SER A 222 -18.23 -21.70 -7.56
N LEU A 223 -18.20 -21.26 -8.81
CA LEU A 223 -18.57 -22.08 -9.96
C LEU A 223 -17.63 -23.28 -10.18
N PRO A 224 -16.29 -23.12 -10.20
CA PRO A 224 -15.38 -24.27 -10.27
C PRO A 224 -15.50 -25.20 -9.06
N CYS A 225 -15.72 -24.66 -7.85
CA CYS A 225 -15.91 -25.48 -6.65
C CYS A 225 -17.16 -26.36 -6.76
N LEU A 226 -18.28 -25.84 -7.26
CA LEU A 226 -19.50 -26.59 -7.47
C LEU A 226 -19.31 -27.70 -8.53
N VAL A 227 -18.56 -27.40 -9.61
CA VAL A 227 -18.24 -28.41 -10.64
C VAL A 227 -17.36 -29.51 -10.06
N ILE A 228 -16.37 -29.20 -9.26
CA ILE A 228 -15.52 -30.19 -8.59
C ILE A 228 -16.37 -31.05 -7.62
N LEU A 229 -17.22 -30.42 -6.82
CA LEU A 229 -18.12 -31.11 -5.89
C LEU A 229 -19.08 -32.03 -6.63
N TYR A 230 -19.67 -31.58 -7.75
CA TYR A 230 -20.52 -32.41 -8.62
C TYR A 230 -19.77 -33.61 -9.19
N LEU A 231 -18.51 -33.42 -9.63
CA LEU A 231 -17.68 -34.51 -10.16
C LEU A 231 -17.30 -35.55 -9.10
N ILE A 232 -17.11 -35.13 -7.84
CA ILE A 232 -16.81 -36.02 -6.70
C ILE A 232 -18.05 -36.77 -6.27
N LEU A 233 -19.21 -36.13 -6.23
CA LEU A 233 -20.47 -36.73 -5.77
C LEU A 233 -21.19 -37.53 -6.85
N SER A 234 -20.81 -37.41 -8.12
CA SER A 234 -21.46 -38.11 -9.23
C SER A 234 -21.22 -39.63 -9.17
N PRO A 235 -22.27 -40.44 -9.00
CA PRO A 235 -22.13 -41.91 -8.74
C PRO A 235 -21.54 -42.67 -9.93
N LYS A 236 -21.57 -42.14 -11.13
CA LYS A 236 -21.05 -42.80 -12.34
C LYS A 236 -19.52 -42.85 -12.39
N LYS A 237 -18.77 -42.01 -11.67
CA LYS A 237 -17.29 -42.00 -11.69
C LYS A 237 -16.65 -42.94 -10.65
N ARG A 238 -17.39 -43.39 -9.62
CA ARG A 238 -16.83 -44.34 -8.65
C ARG A 238 -16.41 -45.69 -9.29
N ARG A 239 -16.97 -46.06 -10.45
CA ARG A 239 -16.61 -47.30 -11.15
C ARG A 239 -15.33 -47.21 -11.99
N LEU A 240 -14.86 -46.02 -12.35
CA LEU A 240 -13.66 -45.88 -13.18
C LEU A 240 -12.35 -45.91 -12.35
N PHE A 241 -12.42 -45.53 -11.07
CA PHE A 241 -11.24 -45.65 -10.18
C PHE A 241 -11.06 -47.01 -9.55
N ALA A 242 -12.11 -47.87 -9.50
CA ALA A 242 -12.03 -49.20 -8.93
C ALA A 242 -11.44 -50.27 -9.90
N LYS A 243 -11.32 -49.94 -11.21
CA LYS A 243 -10.89 -50.94 -12.23
C LYS A 243 -9.38 -50.85 -12.57
N GLY A 244 -8.63 -49.98 -11.91
CA GLY A 244 -7.21 -49.68 -12.19
C GLY A 244 -6.19 -50.33 -11.25
N ARG A 245 -6.64 -51.13 -10.25
CA ARG A 245 -5.70 -51.71 -9.27
C ARG A 245 -5.75 -53.24 -9.23
N LYS A 246 -5.35 -53.86 -10.35
CA LYS A 246 -4.77 -55.20 -10.37
C LYS A 246 -3.32 -55.09 -10.76
N GLU A 247 -2.52 -54.58 -9.88
CA GLU A 247 -1.09 -54.63 -9.99
C GLU A 247 -0.61 -55.97 -9.42
N LYS A 248 0.00 -56.73 -10.32
CA LYS A 248 0.66 -58.03 -10.01
C LYS A 248 1.80 -57.75 -9.07
N SER A 249 1.78 -58.32 -7.87
CA SER A 249 2.94 -58.38 -6.98
C SER A 249 4.09 -59.18 -7.66
N PRO A 250 5.30 -58.61 -7.74
CA PRO A 250 6.46 -59.37 -8.19
C PRO A 250 6.93 -60.34 -7.09
N PRO A 251 7.53 -61.47 -7.45
CA PRO A 251 7.94 -62.52 -6.50
C PRO A 251 9.09 -62.03 -5.62
N LEU A 252 9.01 -62.30 -4.34
CA LEU A 252 10.06 -62.11 -3.35
C LEU A 252 11.31 -62.94 -3.73
N LYS A 253 12.38 -62.24 -4.13
CA LYS A 253 13.72 -62.86 -4.12
C LYS A 253 14.32 -62.72 -2.73
N ARG A 254 14.49 -63.86 -2.10
CA ARG A 254 15.23 -64.06 -0.87
C ARG A 254 16.71 -63.90 -1.19
N GLY A 255 17.32 -62.78 -0.80
CA GLY A 255 18.77 -62.56 -0.85
C GLY A 255 19.17 -62.12 0.55
N ARG A 256 19.92 -62.97 1.16
CA ARG A 256 20.53 -62.81 2.48
C ARG A 256 21.92 -62.25 2.18
N ASP A 257 22.19 -61.03 2.54
CA ASP A 257 23.60 -60.54 2.63
C ASP A 257 23.73 -59.77 3.93
N TYR A 258 24.52 -60.32 4.81
CA TYR A 258 25.08 -59.75 6.02
C TYR A 258 26.11 -58.73 5.63
N TYR A 259 25.98 -57.52 6.10
CA TYR A 259 27.14 -56.60 6.15
C TYR A 259 27.62 -56.51 7.60
N GLU A 260 28.83 -56.97 7.81
CA GLU A 260 29.65 -56.76 9.01
C GLU A 260 29.94 -55.27 9.18
N PHE A 261 29.73 -54.83 10.39
CA PHE A 261 30.08 -53.45 10.84
C PHE A 261 31.51 -53.48 11.36
N ASN A 262 32.44 -52.80 10.73
CA ASN A 262 33.78 -52.58 11.23
C ASN A 262 33.82 -51.37 12.12
N GLU A 263 34.29 -51.59 13.36
CA GLU A 263 34.45 -50.59 14.44
C GLU A 263 35.77 -49.77 14.40
N ASP A 264 36.37 -49.52 13.27
CA ASP A 264 37.73 -48.93 13.20
C ASP A 264 37.79 -47.53 12.55
N ASP A 265 36.81 -46.68 12.67
CA ASP A 265 36.92 -45.27 12.23
C ASP A 265 36.48 -44.26 13.31
N LEU A 266 37.10 -44.38 14.50
CA LEU A 266 37.14 -43.32 15.50
C LEU A 266 38.59 -43.12 15.99
N ASN A 267 39.35 -42.27 15.27
CA ASN A 267 40.45 -41.46 15.81
C ASN A 267 40.60 -40.18 15.00
#